data_6ef4e4b5ae45e93e3890775a9c1987f7
#
_entry.id   6ef4e4b5ae45e93e3890775a9c1987f7
#
_cell.length_a   1.000
_cell.length_b   1.000
_cell.length_c   1.000
_cell.angle_alpha   90.00
_cell.angle_beta   90.00
_cell.angle_gamma   90.00
#
_symmetry.space_group_name_H-M   'P 1'
#
loop_
_entity.id
_entity.type
_entity.pdbx_description
1 polymer ?
#
loop_
_entity_poly.entity_id
_entity_poly.type
_entity_poly.pdbx_seq_one_letter_code
_entity_poly.pdbx_strand_id
1 'polypeptide(L)'
;DEPVCMKYGASEAYALTAGGWIPTVEMTSAPAGWTADFDIARRSLLIAPPAEYTDGMDLENTVTIQSDDKPILSQEYYVLDFTHPEGTFVLIEGNMTSENGTIVYFDQHMRYHEKVYEEINDNEIGNVLQDMYLANGKIYFITQNGKTSSMGTTFNGDGRFVVCDAHTMKRLVARDMPFYANIDTSTGATQSSKSTLCWPQHIVVVSPEKAYIQYSTADNESHSGIRIVDLQTNIIRTSDIPGTFGVFTKTGATKARMVFSRGKVFAGRGNSVIVLDPATDAVIKTVTYENRQVKDLAKGYDGKIYAIFTGEFTGNSGMTGAASFTKPAMIVALDANGEVVSETNLPEQIELRTGTASPTVQMCASFTQPHLYFIGKQDFSAYEAMRYNYETGRVNWDYI
;
A
#
# COMPACT_ATOMS: atom_id res chain seq x y z
N ASP A 1 2.94 -32.82 -7.89
CA ASP A 1 4.11 -31.95 -7.72
C ASP A 1 3.60 -30.52 -7.68
N GLU A 2 4.29 -29.65 -6.91
CA GLU A 2 3.88 -28.24 -6.79
C GLU A 2 4.20 -27.48 -8.09
N PRO A 3 3.37 -26.51 -8.50
CA PRO A 3 3.66 -25.66 -9.65
C PRO A 3 4.99 -24.94 -9.51
N VAL A 4 5.74 -24.79 -10.61
CA VAL A 4 7.02 -24.08 -10.62
C VAL A 4 6.80 -22.60 -10.92
N CYS A 5 7.30 -21.73 -10.04
CA CYS A 5 7.25 -20.29 -10.22
C CYS A 5 8.34 -19.81 -11.18
N MET A 6 7.98 -18.99 -12.16
CA MET A 6 8.92 -18.38 -13.10
C MET A 6 8.73 -16.86 -13.15
N LYS A 7 9.78 -16.12 -13.48
CA LYS A 7 9.72 -14.66 -13.72
C LYS A 7 9.55 -14.39 -15.22
N TYR A 8 8.92 -13.29 -15.59
CA TYR A 8 8.83 -12.86 -16.99
C TYR A 8 10.20 -12.84 -17.67
N GLY A 9 10.29 -13.44 -18.86
CA GLY A 9 11.52 -13.50 -19.64
C GLY A 9 12.63 -14.38 -19.07
N ALA A 10 12.38 -15.08 -17.96
CA ALA A 10 13.29 -16.09 -17.45
C ALA A 10 13.24 -17.36 -18.33
N SER A 11 14.26 -18.19 -18.24
CA SER A 11 14.23 -19.54 -18.83
C SER A 11 14.82 -20.51 -17.83
N GLU A 12 14.18 -21.67 -17.68
CA GLU A 12 14.70 -22.75 -16.86
C GLU A 12 15.12 -23.94 -17.76
N ALA A 13 16.24 -24.54 -17.37
CA ALA A 13 16.80 -25.70 -18.09
C ALA A 13 16.82 -26.91 -17.15
N TYR A 14 16.10 -27.93 -17.51
CA TYR A 14 16.06 -29.19 -16.78
C TYR A 14 16.89 -30.26 -17.51
N ALA A 15 17.96 -30.72 -16.88
CA ALA A 15 18.80 -31.77 -17.43
C ALA A 15 18.04 -33.11 -17.42
N LEU A 16 17.97 -33.76 -18.59
CA LEU A 16 17.41 -35.10 -18.74
C LEU A 16 18.52 -36.15 -18.76
N THR A 17 18.44 -37.12 -17.86
CA THR A 17 19.42 -38.17 -17.70
C THR A 17 19.13 -39.42 -18.53
N ALA A 18 18.04 -39.42 -19.29
CA ALA A 18 17.63 -40.57 -20.09
C ALA A 18 18.57 -40.87 -21.27
N GLY A 19 18.85 -42.14 -21.48
CA GLY A 19 19.80 -42.56 -22.49
C GLY A 19 19.19 -42.63 -23.91
N GLY A 20 19.83 -42.01 -24.87
CA GLY A 20 19.71 -42.32 -26.28
C GLY A 20 18.56 -41.74 -27.10
N TRP A 21 17.45 -41.32 -26.54
CA TRP A 21 16.30 -40.80 -27.28
C TRP A 21 16.14 -39.26 -27.11
N ILE A 22 15.43 -38.63 -28.04
CA ILE A 22 15.07 -37.23 -28.00
C ILE A 22 13.58 -37.17 -27.66
N PRO A 23 13.18 -36.59 -26.53
CA PRO A 23 11.78 -36.49 -26.15
C PRO A 23 11.02 -35.55 -27.07
N THR A 24 9.76 -35.83 -27.30
CA THR A 24 8.80 -34.86 -27.82
C THR A 24 8.36 -33.97 -26.67
N VAL A 25 8.42 -32.66 -26.87
CA VAL A 25 7.93 -31.67 -25.90
C VAL A 25 6.60 -31.13 -26.39
N GLU A 26 5.58 -31.29 -25.57
CA GLU A 26 4.23 -30.81 -25.86
C GLU A 26 3.70 -29.99 -24.70
N MET A 27 3.17 -28.81 -25.02
CA MET A 27 2.43 -27.98 -24.08
C MET A 27 0.94 -28.32 -24.20
N THR A 28 0.30 -28.69 -23.09
CA THR A 28 -1.12 -29.09 -23.07
C THR A 28 -2.08 -27.89 -23.27
N SER A 29 -1.62 -26.70 -22.98
CA SER A 29 -2.20 -25.43 -23.43
C SER A 29 -1.09 -24.64 -24.12
N ALA A 30 -1.34 -24.07 -25.26
CA ALA A 30 -0.35 -23.28 -26.00
C ALA A 30 -0.67 -21.78 -25.92
N PRO A 31 -0.59 -21.16 -24.73
CA PRO A 31 -0.86 -19.74 -24.60
C PRO A 31 0.24 -18.93 -25.26
N ALA A 32 -0.11 -17.75 -25.71
CA ALA A 32 0.84 -16.87 -26.37
C ALA A 32 2.04 -16.56 -25.47
N GLY A 33 3.24 -16.71 -26.02
CA GLY A 33 4.49 -16.32 -25.37
C GLY A 33 5.22 -17.42 -24.59
N TRP A 34 4.57 -18.53 -24.25
CA TRP A 34 5.28 -19.68 -23.67
C TRP A 34 6.01 -20.48 -24.73
N THR A 35 7.21 -20.98 -24.39
CA THR A 35 7.95 -21.93 -25.22
C THR A 35 8.45 -23.10 -24.40
N ALA A 36 8.48 -24.28 -25.01
CA ALA A 36 9.08 -25.49 -24.46
C ALA A 36 9.82 -26.20 -25.55
N ASP A 37 11.15 -26.29 -25.44
CA ASP A 37 12.05 -26.90 -26.42
C ASP A 37 13.03 -27.85 -25.74
N PHE A 38 13.58 -28.80 -26.52
CA PHE A 38 14.62 -29.66 -26.05
C PHE A 38 15.98 -29.32 -26.71
N ASP A 39 16.92 -28.85 -25.90
CA ASP A 39 18.30 -28.63 -26.32
C ASP A 39 19.03 -29.99 -26.42
N ILE A 40 19.18 -30.47 -27.63
CA ILE A 40 19.82 -31.77 -27.91
C ILE A 40 21.29 -31.78 -27.45
N ALA A 41 22.00 -30.69 -27.63
CA ALA A 41 23.43 -30.60 -27.30
C ALA A 41 23.69 -30.66 -25.80
N ARG A 42 22.81 -30.01 -25.02
CA ARG A 42 22.86 -29.97 -23.54
C ARG A 42 22.03 -31.04 -22.88
N ARG A 43 21.20 -31.75 -23.67
CA ARG A 43 20.22 -32.72 -23.18
C ARG A 43 19.32 -32.11 -22.08
N SER A 44 18.82 -30.92 -22.32
CA SER A 44 18.01 -30.18 -21.37
C SER A 44 16.68 -29.79 -21.99
N LEU A 45 15.62 -29.91 -21.20
CA LEU A 45 14.34 -29.27 -21.49
C LEU A 45 14.47 -27.81 -21.15
N LEU A 46 14.18 -26.94 -22.11
CA LEU A 46 14.13 -25.49 -21.93
C LEU A 46 12.67 -25.06 -21.88
N ILE A 47 12.26 -24.41 -20.80
CA ILE A 47 10.95 -23.84 -20.64
C ILE A 47 11.11 -22.35 -20.40
N ALA A 48 10.41 -21.54 -21.17
CA ALA A 48 10.43 -20.09 -21.02
C ALA A 48 8.99 -19.53 -21.01
N PRO A 49 8.63 -18.72 -20.00
CA PRO A 49 7.41 -17.96 -19.98
C PRO A 49 7.49 -16.79 -20.95
N PRO A 50 6.36 -16.04 -21.13
CA PRO A 50 6.36 -14.78 -21.86
C PRO A 50 7.45 -13.82 -21.36
N ALA A 51 8.02 -13.04 -22.28
CA ALA A 51 9.04 -12.04 -21.92
C ALA A 51 8.46 -10.84 -21.17
N GLU A 52 7.19 -10.51 -21.45
CA GLU A 52 6.45 -9.40 -20.89
C GLU A 52 4.95 -9.73 -20.87
N TYR A 53 4.18 -9.03 -20.04
CA TYR A 53 2.74 -9.19 -19.96
C TYR A 53 2.04 -8.60 -21.20
N THR A 54 1.02 -9.30 -21.67
CA THR A 54 0.03 -8.78 -22.63
C THR A 54 -1.38 -9.17 -22.19
N ASP A 55 -2.33 -8.27 -22.37
CA ASP A 55 -3.72 -8.47 -21.95
C ASP A 55 -4.31 -9.81 -22.44
N GLY A 56 -4.89 -10.56 -21.52
CA GLY A 56 -5.51 -11.86 -21.83
C GLY A 56 -4.53 -13.02 -21.96
N MET A 57 -3.27 -12.83 -21.59
CA MET A 57 -2.26 -13.86 -21.54
C MET A 57 -2.57 -14.87 -20.43
N ASP A 58 -2.38 -16.14 -20.72
CA ASP A 58 -2.42 -17.21 -19.73
C ASP A 58 -1.09 -17.26 -18.99
N LEU A 59 -1.12 -17.08 -17.68
CA LEU A 59 0.05 -17.05 -16.81
C LEU A 59 0.37 -18.40 -16.17
N GLU A 60 -0.50 -19.40 -16.37
CA GLU A 60 -0.31 -20.76 -15.86
C GLU A 60 -0.32 -21.74 -17.03
N ASN A 61 0.54 -22.73 -17.00
CA ASN A 61 0.63 -23.71 -18.06
C ASN A 61 1.18 -25.04 -17.57
N THR A 62 0.74 -26.13 -18.20
CA THR A 62 1.27 -27.46 -17.99
C THR A 62 2.13 -27.88 -19.19
N VAL A 63 3.36 -28.23 -18.93
CA VAL A 63 4.26 -28.82 -19.94
C VAL A 63 4.29 -30.32 -19.75
N THR A 64 4.03 -31.05 -20.83
CA THR A 64 4.13 -32.51 -20.89
C THR A 64 5.28 -32.92 -21.81
N ILE A 65 6.18 -33.73 -21.32
CA ILE A 65 7.21 -34.39 -22.13
C ILE A 65 6.72 -35.77 -22.49
N GLN A 66 6.73 -36.08 -23.77
CA GLN A 66 6.28 -37.34 -24.30
C GLN A 66 7.42 -38.10 -25.01
N SER A 67 7.31 -39.42 -25.04
CA SER A 67 8.05 -40.31 -25.93
C SER A 67 7.08 -41.35 -26.49
N ASP A 68 7.01 -41.47 -27.81
CA ASP A 68 6.08 -42.38 -28.51
C ASP A 68 4.63 -42.18 -28.03
N ASP A 69 4.17 -40.91 -27.98
CA ASP A 69 2.84 -40.49 -27.54
C ASP A 69 2.48 -40.85 -26.08
N LYS A 70 3.46 -41.21 -25.27
CA LYS A 70 3.26 -41.47 -23.84
C LYS A 70 3.86 -40.35 -22.98
N PRO A 71 3.09 -39.73 -22.10
CA PRO A 71 3.62 -38.72 -21.20
C PRO A 71 4.65 -39.35 -20.23
N ILE A 72 5.80 -38.69 -20.10
CA ILE A 72 6.89 -39.10 -19.20
C ILE A 72 6.96 -38.15 -18.02
N LEU A 73 6.71 -36.87 -18.29
CA LEU A 73 6.70 -35.79 -17.28
C LEU A 73 5.53 -34.87 -17.58
N SER A 74 4.82 -34.46 -16.54
CA SER A 74 3.84 -33.38 -16.60
C SER A 74 4.09 -32.46 -15.40
N GLN A 75 4.38 -31.21 -15.68
CA GLN A 75 4.70 -30.22 -14.63
C GLN A 75 3.95 -28.92 -14.90
N GLU A 76 3.31 -28.39 -13.89
CA GLU A 76 2.66 -27.08 -13.92
C GLU A 76 3.68 -25.97 -13.67
N TYR A 77 3.56 -24.91 -14.45
CA TYR A 77 4.35 -23.68 -14.33
C TYR A 77 3.43 -22.50 -14.23
N TYR A 78 3.83 -21.48 -13.48
CA TYR A 78 3.16 -20.20 -13.46
C TYR A 78 4.15 -19.05 -13.48
N VAL A 79 3.71 -17.89 -13.99
CA VAL A 79 4.51 -16.65 -13.97
C VAL A 79 4.17 -15.87 -12.71
N LEU A 80 5.21 -15.42 -12.01
CA LEU A 80 5.06 -14.49 -10.90
C LEU A 80 4.57 -13.15 -11.42
N ASP A 81 3.29 -12.85 -11.18
CA ASP A 81 2.62 -11.62 -11.58
C ASP A 81 2.11 -10.88 -10.33
N PHE A 82 2.54 -9.63 -10.18
CA PHE A 82 2.21 -8.84 -8.99
C PHE A 82 0.81 -8.20 -9.04
N THR A 83 0.02 -8.45 -10.09
CA THR A 83 -1.39 -8.04 -10.18
C THR A 83 -2.37 -9.16 -9.88
N HIS A 84 -1.88 -10.36 -9.56
CA HIS A 84 -2.76 -11.48 -9.29
C HIS A 84 -3.71 -11.16 -8.11
N PRO A 85 -5.04 -11.39 -8.24
CA PRO A 85 -6.02 -10.95 -7.23
C PRO A 85 -5.87 -11.65 -5.86
N GLU A 86 -5.24 -12.81 -5.81
CA GLU A 86 -4.96 -13.54 -4.57
C GLU A 86 -3.57 -13.20 -4.00
N GLY A 87 -2.77 -12.43 -4.74
CA GLY A 87 -1.46 -11.98 -4.28
C GLY A 87 -1.56 -10.98 -3.13
N THR A 88 -0.62 -11.05 -2.21
CA THR A 88 -0.61 -10.18 -1.02
C THR A 88 0.75 -9.52 -0.84
N PHE A 89 0.76 -8.18 -0.82
CA PHE A 89 1.93 -7.39 -0.49
C PHE A 89 2.04 -7.14 1.01
N VAL A 90 3.25 -7.26 1.53
CA VAL A 90 3.61 -6.79 2.86
C VAL A 90 4.74 -5.78 2.72
N LEU A 91 4.44 -4.53 3.05
CA LEU A 91 5.43 -3.47 3.08
C LEU A 91 6.10 -3.45 4.44
N ILE A 92 7.42 -3.55 4.44
CA ILE A 92 8.25 -3.45 5.64
C ILE A 92 8.91 -2.08 5.62
N GLU A 93 8.60 -1.26 6.61
CA GLU A 93 9.03 0.13 6.68
C GLU A 93 10.56 0.28 6.71
N GLY A 94 11.24 -0.68 7.31
CA GLY A 94 12.65 -0.58 7.63
C GLY A 94 12.89 0.24 8.92
N ASN A 95 14.07 0.82 9.02
CA ASN A 95 14.44 1.63 10.16
C ASN A 95 15.07 2.95 9.72
N MET A 96 14.61 4.05 10.28
CA MET A 96 15.04 5.41 9.94
C MET A 96 16.57 5.62 10.01
N THR A 97 17.27 4.85 10.84
CA THR A 97 18.70 5.05 11.11
C THR A 97 19.60 3.96 10.57
N SER A 98 19.07 2.78 10.23
CA SER A 98 19.90 1.60 9.96
C SER A 98 19.59 0.87 8.65
N GLU A 99 18.36 0.93 8.13
CA GLU A 99 17.99 0.13 6.96
C GLU A 99 16.87 0.76 6.13
N ASN A 100 16.86 0.48 4.84
CA ASN A 100 15.78 0.84 3.93
C ASN A 100 14.53 -0.03 4.16
N GLY A 101 13.39 0.42 3.64
CA GLY A 101 12.21 -0.40 3.54
C GLY A 101 12.37 -1.50 2.50
N THR A 102 11.57 -2.55 2.61
CA THR A 102 11.55 -3.66 1.66
C THR A 102 10.13 -4.19 1.45
N ILE A 103 9.96 -5.03 0.45
CA ILE A 103 8.65 -5.57 0.06
C ILE A 103 8.73 -7.09 0.05
N VAL A 104 7.77 -7.70 0.73
CA VAL A 104 7.50 -9.14 0.69
C VAL A 104 6.21 -9.34 -0.09
N TYR A 105 6.16 -10.39 -0.89
CA TYR A 105 4.99 -10.77 -1.67
C TYR A 105 4.66 -12.24 -1.43
N PHE A 106 3.40 -12.53 -1.14
CA PHE A 106 2.84 -13.87 -1.16
C PHE A 106 2.07 -14.02 -2.47
N ASP A 107 2.42 -15.01 -3.27
CA ASP A 107 1.74 -15.26 -4.54
C ASP A 107 0.43 -16.04 -4.35
N GLN A 108 -0.26 -16.35 -5.46
CA GLN A 108 -1.53 -17.08 -5.46
C GLN A 108 -1.43 -18.51 -4.88
N HIS A 109 -0.23 -19.07 -4.81
CA HIS A 109 0.04 -20.36 -4.18
C HIS A 109 0.53 -20.23 -2.74
N MET A 110 0.41 -19.01 -2.15
CA MET A 110 0.91 -18.67 -0.81
C MET A 110 2.43 -18.87 -0.64
N ARG A 111 3.17 -18.85 -1.72
CA ARG A 111 4.64 -18.88 -1.67
C ARG A 111 5.15 -17.50 -1.32
N TYR A 112 6.16 -17.48 -0.51
CA TYR A 112 6.77 -16.30 0.06
C TYR A 112 7.96 -15.84 -0.78
N HIS A 113 7.94 -14.59 -1.22
CA HIS A 113 9.00 -13.94 -1.99
C HIS A 113 9.52 -12.76 -1.19
N GLU A 114 10.75 -12.89 -0.70
CA GLU A 114 11.43 -11.82 0.04
C GLU A 114 12.02 -10.79 -0.92
N LYS A 115 12.11 -9.53 -0.46
CA LYS A 115 12.87 -8.48 -1.13
C LYS A 115 12.59 -8.38 -2.64
N VAL A 116 11.31 -8.54 -3.02
CA VAL A 116 10.93 -8.65 -4.44
C VAL A 116 11.35 -7.44 -5.27
N TYR A 117 11.36 -6.26 -4.66
CA TYR A 117 11.81 -5.05 -5.34
C TYR A 117 13.33 -5.10 -5.63
N GLU A 118 14.10 -5.40 -4.60
CA GLU A 118 15.56 -5.46 -4.65
C GLU A 118 16.06 -6.53 -5.63
N GLU A 119 15.46 -7.71 -5.58
CA GLU A 119 15.82 -8.82 -6.47
C GLU A 119 15.55 -8.55 -7.95
N ILE A 120 14.55 -7.72 -8.26
CA ILE A 120 14.16 -7.40 -9.64
C ILE A 120 14.94 -6.19 -10.17
N ASN A 121 15.26 -5.22 -9.30
CA ASN A 121 15.80 -3.94 -9.69
C ASN A 121 17.28 -3.72 -9.33
N ASP A 122 17.91 -4.68 -8.70
CA ASP A 122 19.31 -4.62 -8.22
C ASP A 122 19.59 -3.39 -7.35
N ASN A 123 18.57 -2.88 -6.65
CA ASN A 123 18.68 -1.73 -5.74
C ASN A 123 17.55 -1.74 -4.72
N GLU A 124 17.77 -1.10 -3.57
CA GLU A 124 16.77 -0.93 -2.52
C GLU A 124 15.78 0.20 -2.87
N ILE A 125 14.55 0.13 -2.34
CA ILE A 125 13.50 1.09 -2.70
C ILE A 125 13.72 2.48 -2.09
N GLY A 126 14.12 2.55 -0.84
CA GLY A 126 14.39 3.78 -0.09
C GLY A 126 14.04 3.65 1.38
N ASN A 127 14.47 4.66 2.16
CA ASN A 127 14.36 4.61 3.61
C ASN A 127 12.96 5.00 4.10
N VAL A 128 12.45 4.20 5.00
CA VAL A 128 11.12 4.32 5.62
C VAL A 128 9.99 4.26 4.57
N LEU A 129 9.77 3.05 4.04
CA LEU A 129 8.69 2.76 3.08
C LEU A 129 7.33 2.93 3.77
N GLN A 130 6.49 3.83 3.26
CA GLN A 130 5.25 4.22 3.93
C GLN A 130 4.00 3.65 3.28
N ASP A 131 3.92 3.69 1.95
CA ASP A 131 2.69 3.32 1.27
C ASP A 131 2.94 2.85 -0.16
N MET A 132 1.97 2.11 -0.68
CA MET A 132 1.90 1.72 -2.08
C MET A 132 0.50 1.92 -2.64
N TYR A 133 0.42 2.17 -3.94
CA TYR A 133 -0.84 2.28 -4.65
C TYR A 133 -0.76 1.62 -6.02
N LEU A 134 -1.69 0.69 -6.30
CA LEU A 134 -1.79 0.01 -7.59
C LEU A 134 -2.84 0.70 -8.46
N ALA A 135 -2.44 1.21 -9.60
CA ALA A 135 -3.34 1.84 -10.57
C ALA A 135 -2.74 1.88 -11.97
N ASN A 136 -3.58 1.78 -12.99
CA ASN A 136 -3.21 2.00 -14.40
C ASN A 136 -2.01 1.14 -14.85
N GLY A 137 -1.94 -0.13 -14.45
CA GLY A 137 -0.84 -1.02 -14.78
C GLY A 137 0.50 -0.66 -14.12
N LYS A 138 0.47 0.15 -13.06
CA LYS A 138 1.66 0.58 -12.32
C LYS A 138 1.47 0.43 -10.83
N ILE A 139 2.58 0.21 -10.12
CA ILE A 139 2.65 0.29 -8.67
C ILE A 139 3.45 1.54 -8.32
N TYR A 140 2.87 2.37 -7.47
CA TYR A 140 3.47 3.60 -6.95
C TYR A 140 3.87 3.38 -5.51
N PHE A 141 5.12 3.64 -5.18
CA PHE A 141 5.66 3.57 -3.83
C PHE A 141 6.10 4.93 -3.35
N ILE A 142 5.89 5.19 -2.07
CA ILE A 142 6.44 6.36 -1.40
C ILE A 142 7.24 5.94 -0.17
N THR A 143 8.39 6.60 0.01
CA THR A 143 9.21 6.48 1.20
C THR A 143 9.34 7.82 1.89
N GLN A 144 9.42 7.82 3.21
CA GLN A 144 9.46 9.05 4.00
C GLN A 144 10.77 9.82 3.80
N ASN A 145 11.89 9.12 3.85
CA ASN A 145 13.22 9.73 3.83
C ASN A 145 13.94 9.61 2.48
N GLY A 146 13.54 8.67 1.62
CA GLY A 146 14.23 8.45 0.35
C GLY A 146 15.68 8.01 0.53
N LYS A 147 16.62 8.81 0.06
CA LYS A 147 18.07 8.54 0.11
C LYS A 147 18.78 9.09 1.34
N THR A 148 18.13 9.98 2.09
CA THR A 148 18.77 10.61 3.26
C THR A 148 17.76 10.77 4.37
N SER A 149 18.02 10.16 5.51
CA SER A 149 17.18 10.29 6.69
C SER A 149 17.18 11.72 7.24
N SER A 150 16.16 12.05 8.03
CA SER A 150 16.10 13.31 8.78
C SER A 150 17.25 13.49 9.77
N MET A 151 17.94 12.41 10.12
CA MET A 151 19.14 12.40 10.99
C MET A 151 20.44 12.51 10.20
N GLY A 152 20.39 12.70 8.88
CA GLY A 152 21.58 12.87 8.04
C GLY A 152 22.26 11.57 7.58
N THR A 153 21.72 10.40 7.93
CA THR A 153 22.23 9.13 7.41
C THR A 153 21.88 9.01 5.91
N THR A 154 22.85 8.66 5.09
CA THR A 154 22.66 8.43 3.66
C THR A 154 22.38 6.95 3.41
N PHE A 155 21.34 6.67 2.64
CA PHE A 155 20.93 5.33 2.25
C PHE A 155 21.09 5.12 0.75
N ASN A 156 21.31 3.89 0.36
CA ASN A 156 21.53 3.50 -1.02
C ASN A 156 20.22 2.99 -1.64
N GLY A 157 19.22 3.85 -1.72
CA GLY A 157 17.90 3.50 -2.25
C GLY A 157 17.51 4.35 -3.47
N ASP A 158 16.37 4.03 -4.08
CA ASP A 158 15.89 4.70 -5.28
C ASP A 158 15.24 6.06 -5.02
N GLY A 159 14.70 6.29 -3.83
CA GLY A 159 14.23 7.61 -3.44
C GLY A 159 12.83 7.64 -2.83
N ARG A 160 12.26 8.86 -2.74
CA ARG A 160 10.96 9.09 -2.09
C ARG A 160 9.77 8.71 -2.94
N PHE A 161 9.94 8.64 -4.25
CA PHE A 161 8.87 8.30 -5.17
C PHE A 161 9.40 7.32 -6.22
N VAL A 162 8.83 6.12 -6.20
CA VAL A 162 9.23 5.04 -7.11
C VAL A 162 7.99 4.50 -7.80
N VAL A 163 8.09 4.29 -9.11
CA VAL A 163 7.02 3.72 -9.93
C VAL A 163 7.55 2.47 -10.61
N CYS A 164 6.81 1.39 -10.48
CA CYS A 164 7.11 0.11 -11.12
C CYS A 164 5.99 -0.28 -12.10
N ASP A 165 6.33 -1.11 -13.06
CA ASP A 165 5.36 -1.87 -13.82
C ASP A 165 4.63 -2.85 -12.88
N ALA A 166 3.31 -2.93 -12.99
CA ALA A 166 2.51 -3.68 -12.04
C ALA A 166 2.64 -5.19 -12.17
N HIS A 167 2.92 -5.70 -13.37
CA HIS A 167 3.04 -7.14 -13.60
C HIS A 167 4.42 -7.67 -13.20
N THR A 168 5.46 -6.90 -13.51
CA THR A 168 6.85 -7.36 -13.42
C THR A 168 7.62 -6.81 -12.23
N MET A 169 7.09 -5.81 -11.53
CA MET A 169 7.79 -5.01 -10.50
C MET A 169 9.04 -4.25 -11.04
N LYS A 170 9.28 -4.26 -12.35
CA LYS A 170 10.40 -3.52 -12.94
C LYS A 170 10.21 -2.02 -12.74
N ARG A 171 11.26 -1.39 -12.23
CA ARG A 171 11.29 0.06 -11.99
C ARG A 171 11.18 0.86 -13.29
N LEU A 172 10.18 1.72 -13.37
CA LEU A 172 9.95 2.68 -14.45
C LEU A 172 10.47 4.07 -14.11
N VAL A 173 10.30 4.48 -12.85
CA VAL A 173 10.69 5.80 -12.34
C VAL A 173 11.29 5.66 -10.95
N ALA A 174 12.37 6.38 -10.70
CA ALA A 174 12.95 6.59 -9.38
C ALA A 174 13.27 8.07 -9.21
N ARG A 175 12.74 8.69 -8.16
CA ARG A 175 12.95 10.10 -7.83
C ARG A 175 13.20 10.27 -6.34
N ASP A 176 14.32 10.82 -5.98
CA ASP A 176 14.53 11.34 -4.63
C ASP A 176 14.13 12.82 -4.59
N MET A 177 12.83 13.06 -4.39
CA MET A 177 12.22 14.40 -4.44
C MET A 177 11.97 14.91 -3.01
N PRO A 178 12.96 15.47 -2.32
CA PRO A 178 12.69 16.16 -1.07
C PRO A 178 11.82 17.39 -1.36
N PHE A 179 10.77 17.56 -0.59
CA PHE A 179 9.91 18.75 -0.67
C PHE A 179 9.68 19.32 0.72
N TYR A 180 9.31 20.59 0.77
CA TYR A 180 9.34 21.39 1.99
C TYR A 180 8.04 22.17 2.16
N ALA A 181 7.62 22.35 3.40
CA ALA A 181 6.57 23.28 3.80
C ALA A 181 7.19 24.52 4.42
N ASN A 182 6.66 25.68 4.08
CA ASN A 182 7.11 26.96 4.63
C ASN A 182 6.35 27.24 5.93
N ILE A 183 6.92 26.79 7.05
CA ILE A 183 6.35 26.99 8.37
C ILE A 183 7.41 27.49 9.35
N ASP A 184 6.97 28.24 10.36
CA ASP A 184 7.78 28.51 11.54
C ASP A 184 7.40 27.52 12.65
N THR A 185 8.26 26.52 12.81
CA THR A 185 8.02 25.45 13.79
C THR A 185 8.05 25.93 15.24
N SER A 186 8.67 27.10 15.50
CA SER A 186 8.70 27.70 16.83
C SER A 186 7.38 28.35 17.25
N THR A 187 6.62 28.86 16.28
CA THR A 187 5.36 29.56 16.51
C THR A 187 4.14 28.85 15.92
N GLY A 188 4.38 27.84 15.07
CA GLY A 188 3.33 27.20 14.29
C GLY A 188 2.75 28.07 13.18
N ALA A 189 3.31 29.25 12.93
CA ALA A 189 2.86 30.16 11.89
C ALA A 189 3.51 29.83 10.54
N THR A 190 2.78 30.02 9.47
CA THR A 190 3.33 29.91 8.10
C THR A 190 4.25 31.08 7.81
N GLN A 191 5.51 30.81 7.51
CA GLN A 191 6.50 31.84 7.16
C GLN A 191 7.22 31.50 5.87
N SER A 192 7.43 32.49 5.03
CA SER A 192 8.14 32.34 3.74
C SER A 192 9.65 32.11 3.87
N SER A 193 10.23 32.36 5.04
CA SER A 193 11.68 32.31 5.27
C SER A 193 12.19 31.01 5.91
N LYS A 194 11.30 30.16 6.40
CA LYS A 194 11.64 28.85 6.99
C LYS A 194 11.00 27.73 6.20
N SER A 195 11.80 26.74 5.82
CA SER A 195 11.29 25.54 5.18
C SER A 195 11.60 24.31 6.00
N THR A 196 10.58 23.50 6.23
CA THR A 196 10.67 22.24 6.98
C THR A 196 10.47 21.09 6.01
N LEU A 197 11.33 20.08 6.08
CA LEU A 197 11.24 18.88 5.26
C LEU A 197 9.87 18.20 5.49
N CYS A 198 9.26 17.76 4.41
CA CYS A 198 8.02 16.99 4.43
C CYS A 198 8.30 15.50 4.28
N TRP A 199 7.58 14.72 5.06
CA TRP A 199 7.58 13.27 5.05
C TRP A 199 6.32 12.73 4.36
N PRO A 200 6.41 12.17 3.14
CA PRO A 200 5.28 11.46 2.54
C PRO A 200 4.75 10.38 3.47
N GLN A 201 3.42 10.29 3.57
CA GLN A 201 2.73 9.30 4.42
C GLN A 201 1.84 8.38 3.59
N HIS A 202 1.03 8.95 2.68
CA HIS A 202 0.08 8.19 1.86
C HIS A 202 0.03 8.76 0.45
N ILE A 203 -0.26 7.86 -0.51
CA ILE A 203 -0.46 8.21 -1.90
C ILE A 203 -1.80 7.64 -2.39
N VAL A 204 -2.50 8.39 -3.24
CA VAL A 204 -3.66 7.92 -3.98
C VAL A 204 -3.59 8.42 -5.41
N VAL A 205 -3.74 7.52 -6.38
CA VAL A 205 -3.79 7.87 -7.80
C VAL A 205 -5.23 8.16 -8.18
N VAL A 206 -5.51 9.36 -8.68
CA VAL A 206 -6.86 9.84 -8.98
C VAL A 206 -7.16 9.89 -10.48
N SER A 207 -6.14 9.89 -11.32
CA SER A 207 -6.23 9.72 -12.77
C SER A 207 -4.89 9.21 -13.32
N PRO A 208 -4.80 8.81 -14.61
CA PRO A 208 -3.51 8.43 -15.21
C PRO A 208 -2.42 9.49 -15.14
N GLU A 209 -2.80 10.76 -15.01
CA GLU A 209 -1.88 11.91 -14.99
C GLU A 209 -1.69 12.50 -13.60
N LYS A 210 -2.49 12.09 -12.60
CA LYS A 210 -2.51 12.78 -11.30
C LYS A 210 -2.62 11.84 -10.10
N ALA A 211 -1.78 12.10 -9.11
CA ALA A 211 -1.91 11.51 -7.78
C ALA A 211 -1.92 12.61 -6.70
N TYR A 212 -2.39 12.24 -5.51
CA TYR A 212 -2.26 13.05 -4.30
C TYR A 212 -1.30 12.37 -3.33
N ILE A 213 -0.40 13.15 -2.73
CA ILE A 213 0.44 12.72 -1.61
C ILE A 213 0.03 13.49 -0.37
N GLN A 214 -0.35 12.76 0.67
CA GLN A 214 -0.48 13.28 2.03
C GLN A 214 0.87 13.20 2.71
N TYR A 215 1.25 14.24 3.45
CA TYR A 215 2.53 14.32 4.14
C TYR A 215 2.37 14.90 5.54
N SER A 216 3.36 14.65 6.39
CA SER A 216 3.62 15.38 7.62
C SER A 216 4.97 16.09 7.55
N THR A 217 5.20 17.06 8.43
CA THR A 217 6.46 17.77 8.53
C THR A 217 7.43 17.06 9.48
N ALA A 218 8.73 17.12 9.18
CA ALA A 218 9.77 16.39 9.90
C ALA A 218 10.08 16.92 11.32
N ASP A 219 9.43 18.01 11.74
CA ASP A 219 9.56 18.62 13.04
C ASP A 219 8.54 18.06 14.05
N ASN A 220 8.64 16.80 14.37
CA ASN A 220 7.66 16.09 15.22
C ASN A 220 6.24 16.04 14.62
N GLU A 221 6.13 16.05 13.30
CA GLU A 221 4.85 15.99 12.59
C GLU A 221 3.89 17.11 12.98
N SER A 222 4.40 18.35 13.20
CA SER A 222 3.59 19.48 13.67
C SER A 222 2.54 19.94 12.69
N HIS A 223 2.78 19.77 11.39
CA HIS A 223 1.87 20.14 10.31
C HIS A 223 1.72 19.01 9.32
N SER A 224 0.65 19.05 8.57
CA SER A 224 0.46 18.15 7.44
C SER A 224 -0.34 18.83 6.31
N GLY A 225 -0.24 18.28 5.11
CA GLY A 225 -0.93 18.76 3.93
C GLY A 225 -1.13 17.66 2.89
N ILE A 226 -1.82 18.02 1.83
CA ILE A 226 -1.98 17.16 0.65
C ILE A 226 -1.51 17.93 -0.57
N ARG A 227 -0.60 17.32 -1.34
CA ARG A 227 -0.06 17.88 -2.59
C ARG A 227 -0.38 17.02 -3.78
N ILE A 228 -0.41 17.67 -4.93
CA ILE A 228 -0.59 17.03 -6.22
C ILE A 228 0.76 16.55 -6.73
N VAL A 229 0.79 15.32 -7.24
CA VAL A 229 1.86 14.80 -8.07
C VAL A 229 1.38 14.76 -9.51
N ASP A 230 2.11 15.40 -10.39
CA ASP A 230 1.96 15.25 -11.81
C ASP A 230 2.66 13.95 -12.24
N LEU A 231 1.89 12.96 -12.69
CA LEU A 231 2.40 11.64 -13.05
C LEU A 231 3.00 11.55 -14.45
N GLN A 232 2.84 12.58 -15.28
CA GLN A 232 3.53 12.69 -16.58
C GLN A 232 4.98 13.12 -16.40
N THR A 233 5.21 14.08 -15.50
CA THR A 233 6.55 14.60 -15.18
C THR A 233 7.16 13.95 -13.94
N ASN A 234 6.37 13.28 -13.12
CA ASN A 234 6.71 12.72 -11.82
C ASN A 234 7.26 13.80 -10.86
N ILE A 235 6.57 14.94 -10.79
CA ILE A 235 6.94 16.08 -9.94
C ILE A 235 5.81 16.37 -8.95
N ILE A 236 6.20 16.57 -7.68
CA ILE A 236 5.29 17.04 -6.62
C ILE A 236 5.15 18.55 -6.74
N ARG A 237 3.93 19.08 -6.81
CA ARG A 237 3.66 20.52 -6.81
C ARG A 237 4.12 21.16 -5.48
N THR A 238 4.56 22.40 -5.56
CA THR A 238 5.09 23.14 -4.40
C THR A 238 4.01 23.64 -3.45
N SER A 239 2.78 23.78 -3.93
CA SER A 239 1.63 24.25 -3.14
C SER A 239 0.73 23.10 -2.71
N ASP A 240 0.18 23.22 -1.50
CA ASP A 240 -0.84 22.32 -1.00
C ASP A 240 -2.19 22.59 -1.66
N ILE A 241 -3.04 21.56 -1.72
CA ILE A 241 -4.44 21.74 -2.08
C ILE A 241 -5.09 22.66 -1.02
N PRO A 242 -5.78 23.73 -1.43
CA PRO A 242 -6.38 24.67 -0.47
C PRO A 242 -7.28 23.97 0.57
N GLY A 243 -7.12 24.33 1.84
CA GLY A 243 -7.86 23.74 2.96
C GLY A 243 -7.32 22.42 3.49
N THR A 244 -6.22 21.88 2.93
CA THR A 244 -5.62 20.63 3.42
C THR A 244 -4.42 20.83 4.32
N PHE A 245 -3.77 21.98 4.28
CA PHE A 245 -2.62 22.28 5.13
C PHE A 245 -3.05 22.82 6.51
N GLY A 246 -2.41 22.32 7.57
CA GLY A 246 -2.66 22.81 8.93
C GLY A 246 -2.04 21.96 10.03
N VAL A 247 -2.38 22.34 11.28
CA VAL A 247 -1.90 21.70 12.51
C VAL A 247 -2.89 20.59 12.91
N PHE A 248 -2.73 19.41 12.29
CA PHE A 248 -3.61 18.27 12.55
C PHE A 248 -2.93 17.16 13.36
N THR A 249 -1.62 17.20 13.45
CA THR A 249 -0.77 16.13 13.97
C THR A 249 -0.93 15.85 15.45
N LYS A 250 -1.22 16.87 16.25
CA LYS A 250 -1.52 16.65 17.67
C LYS A 250 -2.65 15.67 17.90
N THR A 251 -3.36 15.36 16.85
CA THR A 251 -4.50 14.46 16.85
C THR A 251 -4.20 13.11 16.17
N GLY A 252 -3.00 12.92 15.62
CA GLY A 252 -2.57 11.68 14.98
C GLY A 252 -3.23 11.33 13.64
N ALA A 253 -4.04 12.23 13.09
CA ALA A 253 -4.84 11.98 11.89
C ALA A 253 -4.05 11.99 10.58
N THR A 254 -2.82 12.45 10.60
CA THR A 254 -1.94 12.47 9.41
C THR A 254 -1.55 11.10 8.93
N LYS A 255 -1.70 10.09 9.78
CA LYS A 255 -1.41 8.68 9.46
C LYS A 255 -2.62 7.90 8.94
N ALA A 256 -3.81 8.51 8.94
CA ALA A 256 -4.99 7.93 8.32
C ALA A 256 -4.82 7.93 6.79
N ARG A 257 -5.08 6.76 6.16
CA ARG A 257 -4.95 6.62 4.71
C ARG A 257 -5.98 7.45 3.96
N MET A 258 -5.59 7.93 2.79
CA MET A 258 -6.55 8.49 1.84
C MET A 258 -7.25 7.35 1.10
N VAL A 259 -8.54 7.54 0.80
CA VAL A 259 -9.34 6.57 0.04
C VAL A 259 -9.91 7.26 -1.19
N PHE A 260 -9.60 6.74 -2.38
CA PHE A 260 -10.22 7.19 -3.64
C PHE A 260 -11.41 6.29 -3.98
N SER A 261 -12.57 6.88 -4.15
CA SER A 261 -13.79 6.18 -4.52
C SER A 261 -14.73 7.06 -5.34
N ARG A 262 -15.23 6.53 -6.45
CA ARG A 262 -16.21 7.19 -7.32
C ARG A 262 -15.86 8.65 -7.66
N GLY A 263 -14.59 8.88 -8.00
CA GLY A 263 -14.09 10.19 -8.40
C GLY A 263 -13.88 11.21 -7.26
N LYS A 264 -13.93 10.78 -6.01
CA LYS A 264 -13.63 11.61 -4.84
C LYS A 264 -12.54 10.99 -3.97
N VAL A 265 -11.78 11.84 -3.28
CA VAL A 265 -10.78 11.42 -2.29
C VAL A 265 -11.28 11.79 -0.89
N PHE A 266 -11.27 10.81 -0.01
CA PHE A 266 -11.59 10.96 1.41
C PHE A 266 -10.30 10.93 2.20
N ALA A 267 -10.08 11.89 3.09
CA ALA A 267 -8.88 11.98 3.91
C ALA A 267 -9.21 12.36 5.36
N GLY A 268 -8.55 11.71 6.31
CA GLY A 268 -8.67 12.03 7.72
C GLY A 268 -7.82 13.25 8.07
N ARG A 269 -8.41 14.21 8.77
CA ARG A 269 -7.76 15.47 9.18
C ARG A 269 -8.17 15.83 10.62
N GLY A 270 -7.36 15.42 11.59
CA GLY A 270 -7.66 15.68 12.99
C GLY A 270 -8.96 15.01 13.44
N ASN A 271 -9.96 15.81 13.78
CA ASN A 271 -11.30 15.37 14.15
C ASN A 271 -12.27 15.29 12.96
N SER A 272 -11.79 15.40 11.75
CA SER A 272 -12.62 15.55 10.56
C SER A 272 -12.23 14.57 9.45
N VAL A 273 -13.20 14.19 8.65
CA VAL A 273 -13.00 13.61 7.32
C VAL A 273 -13.29 14.70 6.30
N ILE A 274 -12.33 15.01 5.44
CA ILE A 274 -12.52 15.90 4.29
C ILE A 274 -12.74 15.09 3.02
N VAL A 275 -13.54 15.64 2.12
CA VAL A 275 -13.78 15.09 0.79
C VAL A 275 -13.24 16.06 -0.24
N LEU A 276 -12.34 15.56 -1.10
CA LEU A 276 -11.75 16.33 -2.19
C LEU A 276 -12.32 15.92 -3.53
N ASP A 277 -12.49 16.89 -4.40
CA ASP A 277 -12.83 16.66 -5.81
C ASP A 277 -11.57 16.76 -6.68
N PRO A 278 -11.07 15.66 -7.24
CA PRO A 278 -9.90 15.69 -8.12
C PRO A 278 -10.08 16.47 -9.43
N ALA A 279 -11.31 16.74 -9.84
CA ALA A 279 -11.56 17.55 -11.04
C ALA A 279 -11.25 19.04 -10.82
N THR A 280 -11.40 19.51 -9.59
CA THR A 280 -11.17 20.92 -9.21
C THR A 280 -10.01 21.11 -8.25
N ASP A 281 -9.44 20.03 -7.72
CA ASP A 281 -8.43 20.03 -6.65
C ASP A 281 -8.89 20.87 -5.43
N ALA A 282 -10.11 20.67 -5.00
CA ALA A 282 -10.73 21.43 -3.90
C ALA A 282 -11.36 20.50 -2.85
N VAL A 283 -11.32 20.95 -1.59
CA VAL A 283 -12.14 20.36 -0.52
C VAL A 283 -13.59 20.80 -0.75
N ILE A 284 -14.47 19.84 -0.99
CA ILE A 284 -15.89 20.07 -1.27
C ILE A 284 -16.79 19.80 -0.07
N LYS A 285 -16.29 19.05 0.91
CA LYS A 285 -17.02 18.74 2.15
C LYS A 285 -16.09 18.43 3.30
N THR A 286 -16.54 18.73 4.50
CA THR A 286 -15.89 18.38 5.78
C THR A 286 -16.93 17.83 6.73
N VAL A 287 -16.66 16.66 7.30
CA VAL A 287 -17.47 16.02 8.35
C VAL A 287 -16.66 16.02 9.63
N THR A 288 -17.11 16.71 10.66
CA THR A 288 -16.37 16.95 11.90
C THR A 288 -17.07 16.34 13.11
N TYR A 289 -16.28 15.73 13.99
CA TYR A 289 -16.72 15.21 15.28
C TYR A 289 -15.87 15.79 16.40
N GLU A 290 -16.47 16.68 17.18
CA GLU A 290 -15.78 17.36 18.29
C GLU A 290 -15.20 16.35 19.30
N ASN A 291 -14.01 16.67 19.81
CA ASN A 291 -13.29 15.87 20.81
C ASN A 291 -13.01 14.41 20.42
N ARG A 292 -12.98 14.11 19.12
CA ARG A 292 -12.60 12.81 18.59
C ARG A 292 -11.45 12.96 17.59
N GLN A 293 -10.83 11.84 17.24
CA GLN A 293 -9.80 11.80 16.20
C GLN A 293 -10.12 10.71 15.17
N VAL A 294 -9.97 11.05 13.90
CA VAL A 294 -9.96 10.04 12.83
C VAL A 294 -8.70 9.21 12.97
N LYS A 295 -8.85 7.90 12.99
CA LYS A 295 -7.71 6.99 13.11
C LYS A 295 -7.38 6.28 11.80
N ASP A 296 -8.36 5.95 11.00
CA ASP A 296 -8.16 5.44 9.64
C ASP A 296 -9.47 5.46 8.83
N LEU A 297 -9.33 5.21 7.51
CA LEU A 297 -10.44 5.09 6.56
C LEU A 297 -10.27 3.84 5.71
N ALA A 298 -11.39 3.21 5.35
CA ALA A 298 -11.42 2.12 4.40
C ALA A 298 -12.68 2.18 3.53
N LYS A 299 -12.58 1.67 2.30
CA LYS A 299 -13.74 1.50 1.41
C LYS A 299 -14.32 0.11 1.60
N GLY A 300 -15.57 0.04 2.03
CA GLY A 300 -16.31 -1.22 2.15
C GLY A 300 -16.69 -1.81 0.78
N TYR A 301 -17.03 -3.12 0.77
CA TYR A 301 -17.47 -3.78 -0.46
C TYR A 301 -18.77 -3.19 -1.01
N ASP A 302 -19.58 -2.57 -0.15
CA ASP A 302 -20.81 -1.85 -0.52
C ASP A 302 -20.56 -0.46 -1.16
N GLY A 303 -19.28 -0.10 -1.26
CA GLY A 303 -18.82 1.15 -1.88
C GLY A 303 -18.91 2.38 -0.99
N LYS A 304 -19.33 2.24 0.27
CA LYS A 304 -19.25 3.31 1.27
C LYS A 304 -17.84 3.46 1.82
N ILE A 305 -17.57 4.63 2.36
CA ILE A 305 -16.32 4.91 3.07
C ILE A 305 -16.59 4.84 4.56
N TYR A 306 -15.84 4.00 5.23
CA TYR A 306 -15.88 3.82 6.66
C TYR A 306 -14.72 4.54 7.30
N ALA A 307 -15.01 5.46 8.23
CA ALA A 307 -14.01 6.15 9.02
C ALA A 307 -14.14 5.72 10.49
N ILE A 308 -13.02 5.30 11.08
CA ILE A 308 -12.97 4.96 12.50
C ILE A 308 -12.46 6.14 13.31
N PHE A 309 -13.18 6.50 14.36
CA PHE A 309 -12.87 7.59 15.29
C PHE A 309 -12.59 7.05 16.69
N THR A 310 -11.71 7.75 17.41
CA THR A 310 -11.53 7.51 18.85
C THR A 310 -12.82 7.73 19.61
N GLY A 311 -12.86 7.31 20.87
CA GLY A 311 -13.84 7.81 21.82
C GLY A 311 -13.77 9.34 21.94
N GLU A 312 -14.83 9.97 22.41
CA GLU A 312 -14.74 11.35 22.88
C GLU A 312 -13.80 11.43 24.08
N PHE A 313 -12.80 12.29 24.02
CA PHE A 313 -11.79 12.36 25.07
C PHE A 313 -11.58 13.79 25.57
N THR A 314 -11.17 13.87 26.82
CA THR A 314 -10.71 15.10 27.48
C THR A 314 -9.28 14.89 27.97
N GLY A 315 -8.50 15.98 27.99
CA GLY A 315 -7.11 15.94 28.44
C GLY A 315 -6.10 15.86 27.32
N ASN A 316 -4.83 15.72 27.68
CA ASN A 316 -3.71 15.72 26.73
C ASN A 316 -3.34 14.27 26.39
N SER A 317 -3.43 13.92 25.14
CA SER A 317 -3.09 12.61 24.61
C SER A 317 -1.61 12.57 24.17
N GLY A 318 -0.68 12.71 25.09
CA GLY A 318 0.74 12.46 24.81
C GLY A 318 1.05 10.96 24.68
N MET A 319 2.29 10.60 24.32
CA MET A 319 2.76 9.21 24.22
C MET A 319 2.45 8.34 25.46
N THR A 320 2.30 8.97 26.62
CA THR A 320 2.03 8.31 27.91
C THR A 320 0.78 8.82 28.60
N GLY A 321 0.10 9.82 28.03
CA GLY A 321 -1.05 10.46 28.64
C GLY A 321 -2.31 9.64 28.45
N ALA A 322 -2.88 9.15 29.53
CA ALA A 322 -4.21 8.59 29.52
C ALA A 322 -5.22 9.68 29.19
N ALA A 323 -5.75 9.68 27.96
CA ALA A 323 -6.96 10.42 27.66
C ALA A 323 -8.11 9.79 28.46
N SER A 324 -8.95 10.61 29.09
CA SER A 324 -10.17 10.13 29.68
C SER A 324 -11.27 10.14 28.63
N PHE A 325 -11.80 8.97 28.29
CA PHE A 325 -12.89 8.85 27.33
C PHE A 325 -14.23 9.04 28.02
N THR A 326 -15.08 9.90 27.44
CA THR A 326 -16.44 10.16 27.90
C THR A 326 -17.49 9.43 27.08
N LYS A 327 -17.12 8.99 25.87
CA LYS A 327 -17.92 8.15 24.97
C LYS A 327 -17.04 7.13 24.26
N PRO A 328 -17.59 5.99 23.83
CA PRO A 328 -16.84 4.97 23.14
C PRO A 328 -16.33 5.42 21.76
N ALA A 329 -15.38 4.69 21.20
CA ALA A 329 -14.97 4.79 19.82
C ALA A 329 -16.15 4.54 18.87
N MET A 330 -16.09 5.05 17.65
CA MET A 330 -17.19 4.87 16.70
C MET A 330 -16.69 4.69 15.26
N ILE A 331 -17.54 4.06 14.45
CA ILE A 331 -17.39 3.98 13.00
C ILE A 331 -18.47 4.83 12.36
N VAL A 332 -18.08 5.68 11.42
CA VAL A 332 -18.94 6.52 10.59
C VAL A 332 -18.90 6.00 9.17
N ALA A 333 -20.05 5.71 8.59
CA ALA A 333 -20.17 5.39 7.18
C ALA A 333 -20.57 6.64 6.38
N LEU A 334 -19.82 6.90 5.31
CA LEU A 334 -20.06 8.00 4.39
C LEU A 334 -20.44 7.44 3.01
N ASP A 335 -21.37 8.08 2.32
CA ASP A 335 -21.66 7.79 0.93
C ASP A 335 -20.60 8.36 -0.03
N ALA A 336 -20.80 8.17 -1.33
CA ALA A 336 -19.89 8.65 -2.37
C ALA A 336 -19.77 10.19 -2.44
N ASN A 337 -20.71 10.93 -1.84
CA ASN A 337 -20.71 12.39 -1.77
C ASN A 337 -20.18 12.92 -0.45
N GLY A 338 -19.82 12.01 0.48
CA GLY A 338 -19.39 12.35 1.83
C GLY A 338 -20.55 12.68 2.79
N GLU A 339 -21.79 12.28 2.46
CA GLU A 339 -22.90 12.38 3.40
C GLU A 339 -22.80 11.26 4.43
N VAL A 340 -23.06 11.58 5.68
CA VAL A 340 -23.12 10.58 6.75
C VAL A 340 -24.33 9.70 6.57
N VAL A 341 -24.10 8.40 6.38
CA VAL A 341 -25.15 7.38 6.22
C VAL A 341 -25.48 6.73 7.56
N SER A 342 -24.47 6.45 8.36
CA SER A 342 -24.64 5.86 9.69
C SER A 342 -23.49 6.20 10.62
N GLU A 343 -23.80 6.19 11.91
CA GLU A 343 -22.86 6.31 13.02
C GLU A 343 -23.09 5.15 13.97
N THR A 344 -22.04 4.39 14.27
CA THR A 344 -22.15 3.22 15.14
C THR A 344 -21.08 3.28 16.22
N ASN A 345 -21.49 3.35 17.48
CA ASN A 345 -20.58 3.22 18.60
C ASN A 345 -20.04 1.79 18.68
N LEU A 346 -18.74 1.69 18.87
CA LEU A 346 -18.07 0.43 19.16
C LEU A 346 -18.22 0.07 20.65
N PRO A 347 -18.01 -1.19 21.04
CA PRO A 347 -17.97 -1.58 22.44
C PRO A 347 -16.99 -0.73 23.26
N GLU A 348 -17.32 -0.42 24.52
CA GLU A 348 -16.52 0.45 25.41
C GLU A 348 -15.10 -0.09 25.66
N GLN A 349 -14.89 -1.39 25.51
CA GLN A 349 -13.59 -2.03 25.64
C GLN A 349 -12.61 -1.68 24.49
N ILE A 350 -13.10 -1.12 23.38
CA ILE A 350 -12.27 -0.68 22.28
C ILE A 350 -11.72 0.71 22.58
N GLU A 351 -10.47 0.76 23.03
CA GLU A 351 -9.76 1.98 23.36
C GLU A 351 -8.73 2.33 22.27
N LEU A 352 -9.13 3.20 21.35
CA LEU A 352 -8.21 3.70 20.33
C LEU A 352 -7.37 4.83 20.92
N ARG A 353 -6.05 4.68 20.87
CA ARG A 353 -5.14 5.70 21.38
C ARG A 353 -5.28 7.02 20.62
N THR A 354 -5.04 8.10 21.35
CA THR A 354 -5.03 9.47 20.85
C THR A 354 -3.58 9.98 20.77
N GLY A 355 -3.32 11.04 20.01
CA GLY A 355 -2.04 11.73 19.97
C GLY A 355 -1.16 11.38 18.76
N THR A 356 -0.08 12.17 18.62
CA THR A 356 0.81 12.13 17.43
C THR A 356 1.64 10.87 17.33
N ALA A 357 2.08 10.33 18.45
CA ALA A 357 2.88 9.11 18.49
C ALA A 357 2.04 7.83 18.45
N SER A 358 0.73 7.97 18.44
CA SER A 358 -0.17 6.82 18.32
C SER A 358 -0.20 6.36 16.88
N PRO A 359 0.15 5.09 16.58
CA PRO A 359 0.03 4.55 15.24
C PRO A 359 -1.44 4.61 14.76
N THR A 360 -1.63 4.54 13.46
CA THR A 360 -2.96 4.30 12.89
C THR A 360 -3.50 2.97 13.40
N VAL A 361 -4.82 2.81 13.38
CA VAL A 361 -5.44 1.52 13.69
C VAL A 361 -5.34 0.53 12.54
N GLN A 362 -4.74 0.93 11.42
CA GLN A 362 -4.52 0.12 10.22
C GLN A 362 -5.79 -0.61 9.78
N MET A 363 -6.88 0.14 9.63
CA MET A 363 -8.16 -0.42 9.24
C MET A 363 -8.15 -0.83 7.77
N CYS A 364 -8.64 -2.03 7.46
CA CYS A 364 -8.92 -2.46 6.10
C CYS A 364 -10.32 -3.06 6.01
N ALA A 365 -10.85 -3.15 4.79
CA ALA A 365 -12.16 -3.71 4.52
C ALA A 365 -12.05 -4.97 3.67
N SER A 366 -12.94 -5.93 3.89
CA SER A 366 -13.10 -7.05 2.96
C SER A 366 -13.64 -6.55 1.62
N PHE A 367 -13.16 -7.14 0.53
CA PHE A 367 -13.66 -6.86 -0.83
C PHE A 367 -14.97 -7.59 -1.15
N THR A 368 -15.35 -8.59 -0.37
CA THR A 368 -16.46 -9.50 -0.67
C THR A 368 -17.49 -9.62 0.46
N GLN A 369 -17.21 -9.07 1.63
CA GLN A 369 -18.05 -9.23 2.81
C GLN A 369 -18.20 -7.91 3.60
N PRO A 370 -19.25 -7.75 4.43
CA PRO A 370 -19.49 -6.54 5.22
C PRO A 370 -18.55 -6.42 6.43
N HIS A 371 -17.26 -6.64 6.22
CA HIS A 371 -16.29 -6.68 7.31
C HIS A 371 -15.24 -5.59 7.21
N LEU A 372 -14.97 -4.96 8.35
CA LEU A 372 -13.79 -4.15 8.60
C LEU A 372 -12.88 -4.87 9.59
N TYR A 373 -11.58 -4.77 9.36
CA TYR A 373 -10.54 -5.31 10.23
C TYR A 373 -9.69 -4.14 10.71
N PHE A 374 -9.40 -4.08 12.00
CA PHE A 374 -8.59 -3.01 12.58
C PHE A 374 -7.95 -3.44 13.90
N ILE A 375 -6.94 -2.71 14.33
CA ILE A 375 -6.33 -2.90 15.63
C ILE A 375 -7.15 -2.13 16.68
N GLY A 376 -7.92 -2.85 17.49
CA GLY A 376 -8.87 -2.28 18.44
C GLY A 376 -8.29 -1.97 19.83
N LYS A 377 -7.11 -2.55 20.14
CA LYS A 377 -6.37 -2.24 21.35
C LYS A 377 -4.89 -2.20 21.04
N GLN A 378 -4.24 -1.17 21.48
CA GLN A 378 -2.81 -0.97 21.28
C GLN A 378 -2.17 -0.56 22.59
N ASP A 379 -1.20 -1.33 23.06
CA ASP A 379 -0.19 -0.87 24.00
C ASP A 379 1.19 -1.19 23.42
N PHE A 380 2.27 -0.93 24.16
CA PHE A 380 3.61 -1.18 23.66
C PHE A 380 3.94 -2.67 23.46
N SER A 381 3.11 -3.57 23.93
CA SER A 381 3.38 -4.99 23.99
C SER A 381 2.27 -5.88 23.44
N ALA A 382 1.10 -5.32 23.17
CA ALA A 382 -0.06 -6.10 22.71
C ALA A 382 -0.88 -5.35 21.66
N TYR A 383 -1.22 -6.06 20.59
CA TYR A 383 -2.13 -5.63 19.55
C TYR A 383 -3.25 -6.65 19.44
N GLU A 384 -4.47 -6.19 19.50
CA GLU A 384 -5.65 -7.05 19.33
C GLU A 384 -6.33 -6.70 18.00
N ALA A 385 -6.33 -7.64 17.06
CA ALA A 385 -7.02 -7.49 15.79
C ALA A 385 -8.51 -7.78 15.96
N MET A 386 -9.34 -6.86 15.49
CA MET A 386 -10.78 -6.91 15.56
C MET A 386 -11.37 -7.08 14.16
N ARG A 387 -12.45 -7.85 14.08
CA ARG A 387 -13.32 -7.89 12.91
C ARG A 387 -14.67 -7.31 13.26
N TYR A 388 -15.09 -6.27 12.56
CA TYR A 388 -16.39 -5.63 12.71
C TYR A 388 -17.26 -5.90 11.47
N ASN A 389 -18.45 -6.43 11.69
CA ASN A 389 -19.45 -6.58 10.63
C ASN A 389 -20.38 -5.36 10.64
N TYR A 390 -20.35 -4.53 9.61
CA TYR A 390 -21.08 -3.26 9.57
C TYR A 390 -22.55 -3.40 9.18
N GLU A 391 -23.02 -4.56 8.73
CA GLU A 391 -24.45 -4.83 8.54
C GLU A 391 -25.13 -5.26 9.85
N THR A 392 -24.43 -6.04 10.67
CA THR A 392 -24.99 -6.58 11.91
C THR A 392 -24.57 -5.82 13.18
N GLY A 393 -23.56 -4.94 13.06
CA GLY A 393 -22.97 -4.22 14.20
C GLY A 393 -22.14 -5.11 15.14
N ARG A 394 -21.83 -6.36 14.76
CA ARG A 394 -21.09 -7.28 15.62
C ARG A 394 -19.59 -7.10 15.52
N VAL A 395 -18.94 -7.08 16.68
CA VAL A 395 -17.48 -7.12 16.81
C VAL A 395 -17.04 -8.53 17.18
N ASN A 396 -16.06 -9.07 16.47
CA ASN A 396 -15.38 -10.31 16.82
C ASN A 396 -14.03 -9.93 17.42
N TRP A 397 -13.81 -10.31 18.67
CA TRP A 397 -12.58 -10.09 19.42
C TRP A 397 -11.60 -11.21 19.11
N ASP A 398 -10.31 -10.94 19.25
CA ASP A 398 -9.24 -11.93 19.05
C ASP A 398 -9.40 -12.69 17.73
N TYR A 399 -9.53 -11.93 16.63
CA TYR A 399 -9.76 -12.51 15.31
C TYR A 399 -8.53 -13.27 14.77
N ILE A 400 -7.34 -12.93 15.25
CA ILE A 400 -6.06 -13.57 14.92
C ILE A 400 -5.38 -14.02 16.20
#